data_b09a5ecbebbe5e7029c5cbbe9cbc3a8a
#
_entry.id   b09a5ecbebbe5e7029c5cbbe9cbc3a8a
#
_cell.length_a   1.000
_cell.length_b   1.000
_cell.length_c   1.000
_cell.angle_alpha   90.00
_cell.angle_beta   90.00
_cell.angle_gamma   90.00
#
_symmetry.space_group_name_H-M   'P 1'
#
loop_
_entity.id
_entity.type
_entity.pdbx_description
1 polymer ?
#
loop_
_entity_poly.entity_id
_entity_poly.type
_entity_poly.pdbx_seq_one_letter_code
_entity_poly.pdbx_strand_id
1 'polypeptide(L)'
;VAVINQKVTENYAIYNSDCMEVLPGLESNSIGVSVYSPPFPEMYQYSNDPRDMSNVATYEEGMQQYQFIINEIFRLTRPGRLTCVHCMDLKRGSYFQRDFPGDIIEAHEKAGFNFVCRVSIWKDPWLIARRTRMKSLRHKNICEDSATVRIGPADYVLVFKKGWNNDEKIVHATGLKTYAGAKEIPEELVRQFKNYSGDQRKNLLSHWIWRNYASPVWMDIRSGRLLPYNEAAETEEEKHVCPLQLDVIERLLTLYSNPNDVCLTPFLGVGSEAYMAVKMGRKAIGTELKPSYFRQAEKNLSKAGDVEIIVEENELPGMEEEDEFDDDVPTWLANSLDRQFRSSTNEV
;
A
#
# COMPACT_ATOMS: atom_id res chain seq x y z
N VAL A 1 -1.15 29.84 4.05
CA VAL A 1 -1.51 28.41 4.16
C VAL A 1 -2.71 28.15 3.28
N ALA A 2 -2.56 27.43 2.23
CA ALA A 2 -3.69 27.19 1.34
C ALA A 2 -4.09 25.71 1.38
N VAL A 3 -4.83 25.33 2.42
CA VAL A 3 -5.73 24.18 2.27
C VAL A 3 -6.77 24.56 1.23
N ILE A 4 -6.71 23.94 0.06
CA ILE A 4 -7.60 24.26 -1.08
C ILE A 4 -9.02 23.80 -0.75
N ASN A 5 -9.14 22.61 -0.16
CA ASN A 5 -10.41 22.00 0.26
C ASN A 5 -10.15 21.04 1.42
N GLN A 6 -11.21 20.73 2.20
CA GLN A 6 -11.12 19.76 3.27
C GLN A 6 -12.47 19.07 3.52
N LYS A 7 -12.41 17.85 4.03
CA LYS A 7 -13.57 17.13 4.55
C LYS A 7 -13.27 16.59 5.93
N VAL A 8 -13.99 17.08 6.92
CA VAL A 8 -13.84 16.66 8.32
C VAL A 8 -15.15 16.04 8.79
N THR A 9 -15.05 14.85 9.37
CA THR A 9 -16.16 14.09 9.95
C THR A 9 -15.74 13.60 11.34
N GLU A 10 -16.56 12.84 12.01
CA GLU A 10 -16.21 12.20 13.29
C GLU A 10 -15.07 11.16 13.10
N ASN A 11 -15.04 10.48 11.95
CA ASN A 11 -14.17 9.32 11.68
C ASN A 11 -12.95 9.65 10.83
N TYR A 12 -12.97 10.75 10.07
CA TYR A 12 -11.82 11.14 9.25
C TYR A 12 -11.74 12.64 9.01
N ALA A 13 -10.51 13.09 8.80
CA ALA A 13 -10.17 14.43 8.32
C ALA A 13 -9.23 14.31 7.13
N ILE A 14 -9.68 14.75 5.95
CA ILE A 14 -8.86 14.77 4.74
C ILE A 14 -8.72 16.19 4.22
N TYR A 15 -7.54 16.51 3.70
CA TYR A 15 -7.17 17.86 3.29
C TYR A 15 -6.61 17.84 1.86
N ASN A 16 -7.17 18.68 0.98
CA ASN A 16 -6.55 18.96 -0.31
C ASN A 16 -5.48 20.03 -0.12
N SER A 17 -4.28 19.59 0.16
CA SER A 17 -3.14 20.44 0.51
C SER A 17 -1.82 19.66 0.39
N ASP A 18 -0.72 20.38 0.33
CA ASP A 18 0.59 19.82 0.65
C ASP A 18 0.58 19.29 2.09
N CYS A 19 1.16 18.11 2.32
CA CYS A 19 1.24 17.52 3.65
C CYS A 19 2.00 18.40 4.63
N MET A 20 3.03 19.13 4.20
CA MET A 20 3.82 20.05 5.04
C MET A 20 3.07 21.30 5.45
N GLU A 21 1.92 21.58 4.86
CA GLU A 21 1.00 22.64 5.30
C GLU A 21 0.08 22.17 6.45
N VAL A 22 -0.14 20.86 6.56
CA VAL A 22 -1.09 20.27 7.51
C VAL A 22 -0.38 19.62 8.70
N LEU A 23 0.63 18.76 8.43
CA LEU A 23 1.29 17.95 9.47
C LEU A 23 1.86 18.79 10.63
N PRO A 24 2.53 19.94 10.42
CA PRO A 24 3.04 20.74 11.53
C PRO A 24 1.97 21.28 12.48
N GLY A 25 0.71 21.39 12.01
CA GLY A 25 -0.43 21.82 12.81
C GLY A 25 -1.06 20.73 13.67
N LEU A 26 -0.69 19.45 13.46
CA LEU A 26 -1.19 18.35 14.25
C LEU A 26 -0.44 18.19 15.57
N GLU A 27 -1.13 17.71 16.60
CA GLU A 27 -0.56 17.47 17.92
C GLU A 27 0.49 16.36 17.89
N SER A 28 1.64 16.59 18.55
CA SER A 28 2.70 15.60 18.71
C SER A 28 2.20 14.38 19.46
N ASN A 29 2.65 13.17 19.08
CA ASN A 29 2.26 11.92 19.71
C ASN A 29 0.74 11.65 19.68
N SER A 30 0.04 12.05 18.59
CA SER A 30 -1.38 11.83 18.40
C SER A 30 -1.71 10.63 17.50
N ILE A 31 -0.75 10.20 16.66
CA ILE A 31 -0.95 9.17 15.66
C ILE A 31 -0.68 7.77 16.22
N GLY A 32 -1.64 6.86 16.04
CA GLY A 32 -1.56 5.46 16.45
C GLY A 32 -0.82 4.58 15.47
N VAL A 33 -0.97 4.83 14.17
CA VAL A 33 -0.30 4.12 13.09
C VAL A 33 -0.23 5.01 11.85
N SER A 34 0.84 4.87 11.06
CA SER A 34 0.88 5.44 9.71
C SER A 34 1.00 4.31 8.69
N VAL A 35 0.21 4.37 7.62
CA VAL A 35 0.31 3.46 6.47
C VAL A 35 0.26 4.31 5.22
N TYR A 36 1.25 4.19 4.35
CA TYR A 36 1.30 4.98 3.12
C TYR A 36 2.33 4.45 2.11
N SER A 37 2.18 4.88 0.85
CA SER A 37 3.20 4.80 -0.19
C SER A 37 3.72 6.22 -0.46
N PRO A 38 5.04 6.48 -0.36
CA PRO A 38 5.58 7.78 -0.76
C PRO A 38 5.50 7.96 -2.28
N PRO A 39 5.48 9.20 -2.80
CA PRO A 39 5.73 9.44 -4.21
C PRO A 39 7.06 8.83 -4.63
N PHE A 40 7.12 8.28 -5.85
CA PHE A 40 8.32 7.66 -6.39
C PHE A 40 9.10 8.69 -7.23
N PRO A 41 10.19 9.28 -6.73
CA PRO A 41 10.95 10.28 -7.46
C PRO A 41 11.46 9.72 -8.80
N GLU A 42 11.45 10.52 -9.86
CA GLU A 42 11.90 10.19 -11.22
C GLU A 42 11.12 9.05 -11.91
N MET A 43 10.09 8.47 -11.28
CA MET A 43 9.36 7.35 -11.86
C MET A 43 8.02 7.76 -12.47
N TYR A 44 7.25 8.60 -11.77
CA TYR A 44 5.94 9.10 -12.20
C TYR A 44 5.84 10.58 -11.90
N GLN A 45 5.21 11.33 -12.80
CA GLN A 45 4.78 12.68 -12.55
C GLN A 45 3.30 12.67 -12.17
N TYR A 46 2.98 12.96 -10.90
CA TYR A 46 1.61 12.89 -10.41
C TYR A 46 0.82 14.18 -10.65
N SER A 47 1.51 15.33 -10.66
CA SER A 47 0.89 16.63 -10.96
C SER A 47 1.90 17.62 -11.55
N ASN A 48 1.41 18.76 -12.01
CA ASN A 48 2.26 19.88 -12.44
C ASN A 48 2.55 20.87 -11.29
N ASP A 49 2.15 20.57 -10.06
CA ASP A 49 2.40 21.43 -8.92
C ASP A 49 3.89 21.38 -8.53
N PRO A 50 4.58 22.52 -8.37
CA PRO A 50 5.99 22.54 -7.98
C PRO A 50 6.27 21.98 -6.58
N ARG A 51 5.22 21.77 -5.76
CA ARG A 51 5.32 21.13 -4.43
C ARG A 51 5.23 19.61 -4.51
N ASP A 52 4.91 19.06 -5.67
CA ASP A 52 4.88 17.63 -5.88
C ASP A 52 6.30 17.07 -5.90
N MET A 53 6.61 16.20 -4.95
CA MET A 53 7.92 15.56 -4.82
C MET A 53 8.33 14.74 -6.05
N SER A 54 7.40 14.41 -6.95
CA SER A 54 7.73 13.76 -8.22
C SER A 54 8.32 14.73 -9.25
N ASN A 55 8.16 16.05 -9.06
CA ASN A 55 8.64 17.11 -9.95
C ASN A 55 10.02 17.65 -9.58
N VAL A 56 10.74 17.01 -8.67
CA VAL A 56 12.10 17.39 -8.29
C VAL A 56 13.08 17.21 -9.45
N ALA A 57 14.12 18.04 -9.49
CA ALA A 57 15.14 17.96 -10.52
C ALA A 57 16.07 16.76 -10.35
N THR A 58 16.25 16.28 -9.11
CA THR A 58 17.09 15.13 -8.79
C THR A 58 16.45 14.26 -7.73
N TYR A 59 16.80 12.99 -7.75
CA TYR A 59 16.38 12.03 -6.72
C TYR A 59 16.78 12.47 -5.32
N GLU A 60 17.96 13.01 -5.18
CA GLU A 60 18.53 13.49 -3.90
C GLU A 60 17.69 14.62 -3.32
N GLU A 61 17.20 15.55 -4.14
CA GLU A 61 16.25 16.59 -3.72
C GLU A 61 14.92 15.98 -3.24
N GLY A 62 14.40 14.99 -3.95
CA GLY A 62 13.20 14.26 -3.54
C GLY A 62 13.37 13.60 -2.17
N MET A 63 14.50 12.95 -1.94
CA MET A 63 14.81 12.34 -0.63
C MET A 63 15.00 13.37 0.48
N GLN A 64 15.56 14.57 0.18
CA GLN A 64 15.65 15.66 1.16
C GLN A 64 14.27 16.18 1.55
N GLN A 65 13.38 16.41 0.59
CA GLN A 65 12.00 16.81 0.86
C GLN A 65 11.27 15.73 1.67
N TYR A 66 11.44 14.46 1.30
CA TYR A 66 10.85 13.35 2.03
C TYR A 66 11.36 13.27 3.48
N GLN A 67 12.61 13.60 3.74
CA GLN A 67 13.15 13.63 5.11
C GLN A 67 12.39 14.60 6.03
N PHE A 68 11.94 15.76 5.53
CA PHE A 68 11.12 16.68 6.34
C PHE A 68 9.78 16.05 6.71
N ILE A 69 9.15 15.36 5.77
CA ILE A 69 7.88 14.67 6.02
C ILE A 69 8.06 13.54 7.03
N ILE A 70 9.13 12.74 6.91
CA ILE A 70 9.44 11.66 7.86
C ILE A 70 9.66 12.21 9.28
N ASN A 71 10.35 13.36 9.42
CA ASN A 71 10.55 14.00 10.71
C ASN A 71 9.21 14.39 11.36
N GLU A 72 8.26 14.92 10.59
CA GLU A 72 6.91 15.21 11.09
C GLU A 72 6.14 13.92 11.44
N ILE A 73 6.21 12.87 10.61
CA ILE A 73 5.61 11.57 10.94
C ILE A 73 6.19 11.03 12.25
N PHE A 74 7.51 11.15 12.46
CA PHE A 74 8.14 10.77 13.72
C PHE A 74 7.59 11.57 14.90
N ARG A 75 7.51 12.90 14.77
CA ARG A 75 6.97 13.78 15.81
C ARG A 75 5.54 13.38 16.19
N LEU A 76 4.71 13.11 15.17
CA LEU A 76 3.28 12.80 15.31
C LEU A 76 3.02 11.39 15.85
N THR A 77 3.87 10.41 15.53
CA THR A 77 3.71 9.02 15.97
C THR A 77 3.83 8.92 17.48
N ARG A 78 2.90 8.24 18.15
CA ARG A 78 2.96 7.97 19.58
C ARG A 78 4.17 7.07 19.93
N PRO A 79 4.82 7.22 21.09
CA PRO A 79 5.86 6.30 21.55
C PRO A 79 5.38 4.85 21.51
N GLY A 80 6.23 3.94 21.04
CA GLY A 80 5.91 2.52 20.88
C GLY A 80 5.04 2.15 19.70
N ARG A 81 4.55 3.13 18.94
CA ARG A 81 3.69 2.91 17.76
C ARG A 81 4.49 2.83 16.46
N LEU A 82 3.82 2.43 15.40
CA LEU A 82 4.45 1.98 14.17
C LEU A 82 4.08 2.85 12.97
N THR A 83 5.01 2.89 12.02
CA THR A 83 4.84 3.46 10.68
C THR A 83 5.15 2.37 9.67
N CYS A 84 4.27 2.18 8.70
CA CYS A 84 4.38 1.17 7.65
C CYS A 84 4.44 1.88 6.30
N VAL A 85 5.52 1.67 5.56
CA VAL A 85 5.77 2.28 4.26
C VAL A 85 5.77 1.22 3.17
N HIS A 86 4.86 1.35 2.22
CA HIS A 86 4.85 0.52 1.02
C HIS A 86 5.74 1.15 -0.05
N CYS A 87 6.65 0.38 -0.63
CA CYS A 87 7.57 0.84 -1.67
C CYS A 87 8.06 -0.32 -2.54
N MET A 88 8.83 0.01 -3.56
CA MET A 88 9.52 -0.94 -4.43
C MET A 88 10.85 -0.34 -4.88
N ASP A 89 11.72 -1.18 -5.45
CA ASP A 89 12.93 -0.68 -6.11
C ASP A 89 12.57 0.20 -7.30
N LEU A 90 13.28 1.31 -7.47
CA LEU A 90 13.02 2.23 -8.56
C LEU A 90 13.87 1.93 -9.79
N LYS A 91 13.36 2.29 -10.96
CA LYS A 91 14.09 2.20 -12.21
C LYS A 91 15.25 3.20 -12.21
N ARG A 92 16.45 2.72 -12.56
CA ARG A 92 17.63 3.55 -12.83
C ARG A 92 18.14 3.28 -14.23
N GLY A 93 17.78 4.15 -15.17
CA GLY A 93 18.01 3.89 -16.59
C GLY A 93 17.23 2.66 -17.09
N SER A 94 17.71 2.02 -18.16
CA SER A 94 16.99 0.89 -18.79
C SER A 94 17.21 -0.46 -18.11
N TYR A 95 18.33 -0.65 -17.40
CA TYR A 95 18.78 -1.97 -16.96
C TYR A 95 19.01 -2.11 -15.45
N PHE A 96 19.14 -1.00 -14.72
CA PHE A 96 19.50 -1.00 -13.31
C PHE A 96 18.32 -0.62 -12.43
N GLN A 97 18.41 -0.99 -11.16
CA GLN A 97 17.50 -0.58 -10.11
C GLN A 97 18.24 0.30 -9.10
N ARG A 98 17.48 1.13 -8.40
CA ARG A 98 17.90 1.88 -7.23
C ARG A 98 17.24 1.23 -6.02
N ASP A 99 17.99 0.97 -4.97
CA ASP A 99 17.49 0.45 -3.69
C ASP A 99 16.75 1.56 -2.93
N PHE A 100 15.59 1.96 -3.43
CA PHE A 100 14.73 2.94 -2.76
C PHE A 100 14.27 2.45 -1.37
N PRO A 101 13.94 1.16 -1.16
CA PRO A 101 13.67 0.65 0.18
C PRO A 101 14.82 0.88 1.16
N GLY A 102 16.07 0.73 0.73
CA GLY A 102 17.24 1.02 1.56
C GLY A 102 17.33 2.50 1.93
N ASP A 103 17.14 3.39 0.97
CA ASP A 103 17.15 4.84 1.19
C ASP A 103 16.01 5.28 2.14
N ILE A 104 14.82 4.66 2.05
CA ILE A 104 13.70 4.89 3.00
C ILE A 104 14.07 4.43 4.40
N ILE A 105 14.75 3.28 4.56
CA ILE A 105 15.19 2.79 5.88
C ILE A 105 16.15 3.80 6.50
N GLU A 106 17.17 4.24 5.77
CA GLU A 106 18.14 5.21 6.26
C GLU A 106 17.45 6.52 6.67
N ALA A 107 16.53 7.03 5.85
CA ALA A 107 15.80 8.26 6.15
C ALA A 107 14.93 8.16 7.42
N HIS A 108 14.29 7.02 7.66
CA HIS A 108 13.49 6.82 8.87
C HIS A 108 14.37 6.65 10.12
N GLU A 109 15.48 5.92 10.02
CA GLU A 109 16.44 5.79 11.11
C GLU A 109 17.06 7.13 11.48
N LYS A 110 17.39 7.98 10.49
CA LYS A 110 17.85 9.34 10.68
C LYS A 110 16.84 10.24 11.41
N ALA A 111 15.55 10.02 11.21
CA ALA A 111 14.48 10.71 11.94
C ALA A 111 14.30 10.18 13.38
N GLY A 112 14.87 9.04 13.72
CA GLY A 112 14.81 8.43 15.06
C GLY A 112 13.92 7.20 15.18
N PHE A 113 13.35 6.71 14.10
CA PHE A 113 12.65 5.43 14.08
C PHE A 113 13.64 4.25 14.20
N ASN A 114 13.16 3.12 14.69
CA ASN A 114 13.87 1.85 14.61
C ASN A 114 13.25 1.00 13.49
N PHE A 115 14.08 0.49 12.59
CA PHE A 115 13.62 -0.46 11.58
C PHE A 115 13.26 -1.79 12.25
N VAL A 116 12.05 -2.30 12.00
CA VAL A 116 11.53 -3.53 12.63
C VAL A 116 11.66 -4.72 11.69
N CYS A 117 11.09 -4.60 10.49
CA CYS A 117 11.12 -5.68 9.50
C CYS A 117 10.76 -5.17 8.10
N ARG A 118 11.06 -6.02 7.11
CA ARG A 118 10.62 -5.90 5.73
C ARG A 118 9.74 -7.09 5.39
N VAL A 119 8.58 -6.84 4.80
CA VAL A 119 7.74 -7.86 4.19
C VAL A 119 7.84 -7.69 2.68
N SER A 120 8.09 -8.78 1.97
CA SER A 120 8.04 -8.81 0.50
C SER A 120 6.66 -9.22 0.04
N ILE A 121 6.09 -8.51 -0.92
CA ILE A 121 4.82 -8.85 -1.57
C ILE A 121 5.18 -9.46 -2.91
N TRP A 122 4.77 -10.71 -3.10
CA TRP A 122 4.97 -11.41 -4.36
C TRP A 122 4.10 -10.78 -5.45
N LYS A 123 4.68 -10.63 -6.62
CA LYS A 123 3.97 -10.20 -7.83
C LYS A 123 4.33 -11.13 -8.98
N ASP A 124 3.36 -11.40 -9.84
CA ASP A 124 3.61 -12.13 -11.06
C ASP A 124 4.62 -11.37 -11.94
N PRO A 125 5.73 -12.00 -12.39
CA PRO A 125 6.77 -11.34 -13.18
C PRO A 125 6.25 -10.74 -14.48
N TRP A 126 5.22 -11.36 -15.08
CA TRP A 126 4.62 -10.89 -16.30
C TRP A 126 3.77 -9.62 -16.08
N LEU A 127 2.97 -9.58 -14.98
CA LEU A 127 2.24 -8.37 -14.57
C LEU A 127 3.19 -7.22 -14.28
N ILE A 128 4.31 -7.48 -13.59
CA ILE A 128 5.32 -6.44 -13.31
C ILE A 128 5.87 -5.87 -14.60
N ALA A 129 6.28 -6.73 -15.53
CA ALA A 129 6.86 -6.30 -16.81
C ALA A 129 5.89 -5.39 -17.58
N ARG A 130 4.60 -5.69 -17.56
CA ARG A 130 3.55 -4.86 -18.19
C ARG A 130 3.34 -3.53 -17.48
N ARG A 131 3.21 -3.53 -16.14
CA ARG A 131 2.85 -2.33 -15.38
C ARG A 131 3.98 -1.33 -15.23
N THR A 132 5.20 -1.81 -14.99
CA THR A 132 6.32 -0.91 -14.66
C THR A 132 7.07 -0.42 -15.89
N ARG A 133 6.81 -0.99 -17.06
CA ARG A 133 7.61 -0.78 -18.29
C ARG A 133 9.13 -0.96 -18.05
N MET A 134 9.48 -1.71 -17.00
CA MET A 134 10.87 -2.05 -16.72
C MET A 134 11.29 -3.26 -17.55
N LYS A 135 12.51 -3.21 -18.08
CA LYS A 135 13.09 -4.40 -18.70
C LYS A 135 13.37 -5.43 -17.61
N SER A 136 12.59 -6.47 -17.57
CA SER A 136 12.73 -7.59 -16.64
C SER A 136 13.03 -8.88 -17.39
N LEU A 137 13.58 -9.86 -16.69
CA LEU A 137 13.93 -11.17 -17.23
C LEU A 137 12.66 -11.85 -17.76
N ARG A 138 12.63 -12.14 -19.04
CA ARG A 138 11.56 -12.86 -19.73
C ARG A 138 12.10 -14.22 -20.21
N HIS A 139 11.20 -15.13 -20.56
CA HIS A 139 11.58 -16.45 -21.09
C HIS A 139 12.49 -16.33 -22.32
N LYS A 140 12.21 -15.39 -23.24
CA LYS A 140 13.09 -15.09 -24.40
C LYS A 140 14.53 -14.78 -23.96
N ASN A 141 14.71 -13.93 -22.95
CA ASN A 141 16.04 -13.57 -22.46
C ASN A 141 16.79 -14.78 -21.88
N ILE A 142 16.07 -15.73 -21.24
CA ILE A 142 16.67 -16.97 -20.76
C ILE A 142 17.21 -17.81 -21.93
N CYS A 143 16.52 -17.76 -23.09
CA CYS A 143 16.95 -18.49 -24.28
C CYS A 143 18.08 -17.79 -25.05
N GLU A 144 18.19 -16.47 -24.96
CA GLU A 144 19.19 -15.68 -25.71
C GLU A 144 20.38 -15.28 -24.85
N ASP A 145 20.15 -14.48 -23.81
CA ASP A 145 21.16 -14.01 -22.85
C ASP A 145 20.48 -13.47 -21.58
N SER A 146 20.40 -14.28 -20.54
CA SER A 146 19.80 -13.90 -19.26
C SER A 146 20.60 -12.87 -18.47
N ALA A 147 21.86 -12.61 -18.85
CA ALA A 147 22.71 -11.60 -18.19
C ALA A 147 22.32 -10.16 -18.56
N THR A 148 21.53 -9.96 -19.60
CA THR A 148 21.17 -8.63 -20.12
C THR A 148 20.05 -7.95 -19.34
N VAL A 149 19.33 -8.68 -18.52
CA VAL A 149 18.16 -8.18 -17.77
C VAL A 149 18.11 -8.74 -16.36
N ARG A 150 17.33 -8.10 -15.51
CA ARG A 150 17.12 -8.48 -14.11
C ARG A 150 15.75 -9.10 -13.89
N ILE A 151 15.58 -9.81 -12.78
CA ILE A 151 14.24 -10.24 -12.31
C ILE A 151 13.37 -9.02 -11.98
N GLY A 152 12.06 -9.16 -12.10
CA GLY A 152 11.11 -8.09 -11.74
C GLY A 152 11.19 -7.73 -10.26
N PRO A 153 11.03 -6.44 -9.91
CA PRO A 153 11.04 -6.01 -8.51
C PRO A 153 9.78 -6.52 -7.77
N ALA A 154 9.96 -6.93 -6.53
CA ALA A 154 8.85 -7.13 -5.60
C ALA A 154 8.38 -5.78 -5.05
N ASP A 155 7.17 -5.74 -4.48
CA ASP A 155 6.82 -4.66 -3.56
C ASP A 155 7.26 -5.04 -2.15
N TYR A 156 7.50 -4.01 -1.35
CA TYR A 156 7.89 -4.17 0.04
C TYR A 156 6.99 -3.35 0.95
N VAL A 157 6.76 -3.87 2.15
CA VAL A 157 6.31 -3.09 3.30
C VAL A 157 7.47 -2.99 4.27
N LEU A 158 7.90 -1.78 4.56
CA LEU A 158 8.90 -1.48 5.57
C LEU A 158 8.18 -1.05 6.84
N VAL A 159 8.50 -1.68 7.95
CA VAL A 159 7.87 -1.40 9.25
C VAL A 159 8.88 -0.74 10.18
N PHE A 160 8.50 0.38 10.75
CA PHE A 160 9.31 1.19 11.66
C PHE A 160 8.58 1.39 12.98
N LYS A 161 9.33 1.54 14.07
CA LYS A 161 8.78 1.76 15.41
C LYS A 161 9.43 2.97 16.06
N LYS A 162 8.62 3.83 16.70
CA LYS A 162 9.11 4.94 17.52
C LYS A 162 9.42 4.47 18.92
N GLY A 163 10.70 4.47 19.27
CA GLY A 163 11.18 4.07 20.60
C GLY A 163 11.04 2.56 20.89
N TRP A 164 11.42 2.15 22.09
CA TRP A 164 11.44 0.74 22.51
C TRP A 164 10.20 0.32 23.30
N ASN A 165 9.72 1.18 24.18
CA ASN A 165 8.57 0.91 25.02
C ASN A 165 7.26 1.13 24.27
N ASN A 166 6.24 0.39 24.67
CA ASN A 166 4.88 0.54 24.16
C ASN A 166 3.95 0.62 25.38
N ASP A 167 3.61 1.84 25.78
CA ASP A 167 2.77 2.09 26.95
C ASP A 167 1.31 1.69 26.68
N GLU A 168 0.91 1.74 25.42
CA GLU A 168 -0.42 1.33 24.96
C GLU A 168 -0.34 0.10 24.07
N LYS A 169 -0.68 -1.06 24.63
CA LYS A 169 -0.61 -2.36 23.94
C LYS A 169 -1.62 -2.46 22.81
N ILE A 170 -1.21 -3.09 21.71
CA ILE A 170 -2.12 -3.53 20.64
C ILE A 170 -2.52 -4.97 20.98
N VAL A 171 -3.82 -5.18 21.25
CA VAL A 171 -4.30 -6.46 21.78
C VAL A 171 -5.49 -6.99 20.99
N HIS A 172 -5.37 -8.22 20.52
CA HIS A 172 -6.45 -8.98 19.90
C HIS A 172 -7.12 -9.89 20.93
N ALA A 173 -7.88 -9.31 21.87
CA ALA A 173 -8.48 -10.05 22.99
C ALA A 173 -9.41 -11.19 22.55
N THR A 174 -10.00 -11.13 21.36
CA THR A 174 -10.87 -12.16 20.77
C THR A 174 -10.20 -12.98 19.65
N GLY A 175 -8.88 -12.88 19.52
CA GLY A 175 -8.12 -13.45 18.41
C GLY A 175 -8.39 -12.79 17.06
N LEU A 176 -7.73 -13.29 16.02
CA LEU A 176 -7.96 -12.88 14.64
C LEU A 176 -9.11 -13.71 14.06
N LYS A 177 -10.09 -13.05 13.40
CA LYS A 177 -11.31 -13.69 12.90
C LYS A 177 -11.52 -13.53 11.39
N THR A 178 -10.88 -12.53 10.79
CA THR A 178 -10.98 -12.19 9.37
C THR A 178 -9.61 -12.30 8.72
N TYR A 179 -9.61 -12.73 7.48
CA TYR A 179 -8.39 -12.90 6.71
C TYR A 179 -8.44 -12.04 5.45
N ALA A 180 -7.45 -11.20 5.27
CA ALA A 180 -7.25 -10.41 4.06
C ALA A 180 -6.21 -11.11 3.18
N GLY A 181 -6.64 -11.65 2.04
CA GLY A 181 -5.80 -12.38 1.10
C GLY A 181 -6.60 -13.38 0.28
N ALA A 182 -5.96 -13.95 -0.76
CA ALA A 182 -6.60 -14.87 -1.69
C ALA A 182 -6.71 -16.33 -1.18
N LYS A 183 -6.04 -16.67 -0.07
CA LYS A 183 -6.14 -18.04 0.48
C LYS A 183 -7.48 -18.26 1.15
N GLU A 184 -8.09 -19.39 0.88
CA GLU A 184 -9.28 -19.85 1.59
C GLU A 184 -8.92 -20.31 3.01
N ILE A 185 -9.72 -19.87 3.98
CA ILE A 185 -9.61 -20.37 5.34
C ILE A 185 -10.24 -21.78 5.37
N PRO A 186 -9.54 -22.81 5.91
CA PRO A 186 -10.15 -24.13 6.04
C PRO A 186 -11.47 -24.06 6.82
N GLU A 187 -12.55 -24.57 6.22
CA GLU A 187 -13.93 -24.52 6.78
C GLU A 187 -13.99 -25.06 8.21
N GLU A 188 -13.25 -26.12 8.49
CA GLU A 188 -13.18 -26.73 9.82
C GLU A 188 -12.69 -25.73 10.88
N LEU A 189 -11.70 -24.90 10.55
CA LEU A 189 -11.22 -23.85 11.46
C LEU A 189 -12.28 -22.78 11.69
N VAL A 190 -12.99 -22.39 10.64
CA VAL A 190 -14.08 -21.40 10.75
C VAL A 190 -15.20 -21.98 11.63
N ARG A 191 -15.64 -23.21 11.39
CA ARG A 191 -16.73 -23.88 12.13
C ARG A 191 -16.42 -23.99 13.60
N GLN A 192 -15.18 -24.38 13.96
CA GLN A 192 -14.81 -24.64 15.37
C GLN A 192 -14.35 -23.39 16.13
N PHE A 193 -13.67 -22.44 15.47
CA PHE A 193 -12.89 -21.43 16.15
C PHE A 193 -13.32 -19.97 15.88
N LYS A 194 -14.22 -19.68 14.91
CA LYS A 194 -14.68 -18.30 14.65
C LYS A 194 -15.32 -17.64 15.88
N ASN A 195 -16.06 -18.42 16.65
CA ASN A 195 -16.74 -17.98 17.88
C ASN A 195 -16.13 -18.59 19.14
N TYR A 196 -14.87 -19.00 19.08
CA TYR A 196 -14.19 -19.61 20.21
C TYR A 196 -14.04 -18.59 21.35
N SER A 197 -14.58 -18.93 22.54
CA SER A 197 -14.60 -18.07 23.73
C SER A 197 -13.55 -18.45 24.78
N GLY A 198 -12.75 -19.50 24.54
CA GLY A 198 -11.68 -19.93 25.43
C GLY A 198 -10.41 -19.07 25.32
N ASP A 199 -9.31 -19.60 25.82
CA ASP A 199 -7.99 -18.97 25.73
C ASP A 199 -7.59 -18.73 24.26
N GLN A 200 -7.56 -17.48 23.80
CA GLN A 200 -7.29 -17.11 22.42
C GLN A 200 -5.89 -17.55 21.94
N ARG A 201 -4.97 -17.83 22.85
CA ARG A 201 -3.67 -18.45 22.52
C ARG A 201 -3.81 -19.87 21.98
N LYS A 202 -4.98 -20.51 22.14
CA LYS A 202 -5.33 -21.84 21.63
C LYS A 202 -6.31 -21.79 20.46
N ASN A 203 -6.70 -20.61 19.99
CA ASN A 203 -7.61 -20.43 18.88
C ASN A 203 -6.89 -20.76 17.56
N LEU A 204 -7.15 -21.92 16.96
CA LEU A 204 -6.45 -22.39 15.75
C LEU A 204 -6.78 -21.56 14.52
N LEU A 205 -7.97 -20.95 14.42
CA LEU A 205 -8.29 -20.01 13.35
C LEU A 205 -7.39 -18.77 13.45
N SER A 206 -7.28 -18.19 14.65
CA SER A 206 -6.40 -17.06 14.90
C SER A 206 -4.93 -17.38 14.61
N HIS A 207 -4.48 -18.59 14.96
CA HIS A 207 -3.13 -19.09 14.64
C HIS A 207 -2.92 -19.21 13.12
N TRP A 208 -3.89 -19.71 12.39
CA TRP A 208 -3.80 -19.85 10.94
C TRP A 208 -3.67 -18.47 10.27
N ILE A 209 -4.51 -17.50 10.67
CA ILE A 209 -4.46 -16.12 10.16
C ILE A 209 -3.10 -15.48 10.52
N TRP A 210 -2.69 -15.54 11.79
CA TRP A 210 -1.41 -15.02 12.25
C TRP A 210 -0.23 -15.58 11.45
N ARG A 211 -0.21 -16.90 11.20
CA ARG A 211 0.88 -17.57 10.46
C ARG A 211 1.05 -17.01 9.03
N ASN A 212 -0.04 -16.63 8.38
CA ASN A 212 0.01 -16.00 7.06
C ASN A 212 0.47 -14.54 7.16
N TYR A 213 0.02 -13.80 8.16
CA TYR A 213 0.38 -12.39 8.33
C TYR A 213 1.82 -12.21 8.82
N ALA A 214 2.33 -13.11 9.65
CA ALA A 214 3.70 -13.12 10.15
C ALA A 214 4.74 -13.65 9.13
N SER A 215 4.30 -14.09 7.94
CA SER A 215 5.21 -14.51 6.88
C SER A 215 6.04 -13.33 6.36
N PRO A 216 7.35 -13.49 6.14
CA PRO A 216 8.19 -12.45 5.54
C PRO A 216 7.89 -12.22 4.05
N VAL A 217 7.13 -13.12 3.42
CA VAL A 217 6.67 -13.02 2.03
C VAL A 217 5.16 -13.20 1.99
N TRP A 218 4.44 -12.21 1.52
CA TRP A 218 3.01 -12.29 1.27
C TRP A 218 2.77 -12.66 -0.19
N MET A 219 2.36 -13.92 -0.41
CA MET A 219 2.18 -14.49 -1.74
C MET A 219 0.73 -14.46 -2.24
N ASP A 220 -0.18 -13.97 -1.43
CA ASP A 220 -1.62 -14.10 -1.62
C ASP A 220 -2.37 -12.77 -1.48
N ILE A 221 -1.67 -11.67 -1.74
CA ILE A 221 -2.29 -10.36 -1.85
C ILE A 221 -3.08 -10.32 -3.16
N ARG A 222 -4.37 -10.01 -3.08
CA ARG A 222 -5.23 -9.82 -4.25
C ARG A 222 -4.88 -8.50 -4.92
N SER A 223 -4.29 -8.58 -6.10
CA SER A 223 -3.83 -7.41 -6.85
C SER A 223 -4.99 -6.53 -7.34
N GLY A 224 -6.17 -7.13 -7.59
CA GLY A 224 -7.39 -6.42 -8.02
C GLY A 224 -8.25 -5.88 -6.88
N ARG A 225 -7.94 -6.15 -5.60
CA ARG A 225 -8.69 -5.57 -4.47
C ARG A 225 -8.25 -4.13 -4.20
N LEU A 226 -8.76 -3.21 -5.03
CA LEU A 226 -8.42 -1.80 -5.07
C LEU A 226 -9.67 -0.93 -4.93
N LEU A 227 -9.49 0.33 -4.50
CA LEU A 227 -10.55 1.33 -4.63
C LEU A 227 -10.64 1.85 -6.07
N PRO A 228 -11.81 2.35 -6.52
CA PRO A 228 -11.95 3.05 -7.80
C PRO A 228 -11.00 4.25 -7.89
N TYR A 229 -10.26 4.35 -8.98
CA TYR A 229 -9.25 5.39 -9.20
C TYR A 229 -9.23 5.94 -10.63
N ASN A 230 -9.76 5.20 -11.60
CA ASN A 230 -9.69 5.57 -13.03
C ASN A 230 -10.33 6.92 -13.33
N GLU A 231 -11.42 7.29 -12.65
CA GLU A 231 -12.09 8.58 -12.83
C GLU A 231 -11.26 9.78 -12.33
N ALA A 232 -10.24 9.52 -11.52
CA ALA A 232 -9.37 10.57 -10.98
C ALA A 232 -8.13 10.84 -11.85
N ALA A 233 -7.82 9.93 -12.79
CA ALA A 233 -6.70 10.09 -13.70
C ALA A 233 -7.02 11.17 -14.75
N GLU A 234 -6.12 12.15 -14.88
CA GLU A 234 -6.24 13.26 -15.84
C GLU A 234 -5.39 13.03 -17.10
N THR A 235 -4.43 12.12 -17.03
CA THR A 235 -3.55 11.73 -18.15
C THR A 235 -3.50 10.20 -18.31
N GLU A 236 -3.11 9.73 -19.49
CA GLU A 236 -2.92 8.30 -19.75
C GLU A 236 -1.84 7.68 -18.84
N GLU A 237 -0.79 8.45 -18.50
CA GLU A 237 0.28 7.98 -17.63
C GLU A 237 -0.21 7.73 -16.20
N GLU A 238 -1.14 8.54 -15.71
CA GLU A 238 -1.75 8.38 -14.39
C GLU A 238 -2.62 7.14 -14.27
N LYS A 239 -3.19 6.65 -15.37
CA LYS A 239 -3.96 5.40 -15.39
C LYS A 239 -3.11 4.18 -15.03
N HIS A 240 -1.79 4.29 -15.09
CA HIS A 240 -0.86 3.24 -14.69
C HIS A 240 -0.49 3.28 -13.19
N VAL A 241 -0.86 4.34 -12.47
CA VAL A 241 -0.61 4.47 -11.03
C VAL A 241 -1.72 3.76 -10.27
N CYS A 242 -1.42 2.57 -9.75
CA CYS A 242 -2.38 1.79 -8.97
C CYS A 242 -2.38 2.20 -7.49
N PRO A 243 -3.55 2.34 -6.86
CA PRO A 243 -3.66 2.47 -5.41
C PRO A 243 -3.05 1.27 -4.68
N LEU A 244 -2.69 1.44 -3.40
CA LEU A 244 -2.25 0.34 -2.56
C LEU A 244 -3.40 -0.67 -2.35
N GLN A 245 -3.07 -1.96 -2.46
CA GLN A 245 -4.04 -3.03 -2.29
C GLN A 245 -4.66 -3.02 -0.88
N LEU A 246 -5.98 -3.14 -0.82
CA LEU A 246 -6.72 -3.14 0.45
C LEU A 246 -6.32 -4.31 1.36
N ASP A 247 -5.91 -5.45 0.80
CA ASP A 247 -5.39 -6.59 1.59
C ASP A 247 -4.14 -6.21 2.40
N VAL A 248 -3.23 -5.45 1.80
CA VAL A 248 -2.00 -4.98 2.46
C VAL A 248 -2.35 -4.07 3.62
N ILE A 249 -3.21 -3.08 3.37
CA ILE A 249 -3.63 -2.10 4.38
C ILE A 249 -4.37 -2.80 5.52
N GLU A 250 -5.30 -3.71 5.22
CA GLU A 250 -6.08 -4.46 6.20
C GLU A 250 -5.17 -5.30 7.12
N ARG A 251 -4.17 -5.99 6.56
CA ARG A 251 -3.16 -6.73 7.34
C ARG A 251 -2.38 -5.81 8.28
N LEU A 252 -1.91 -4.68 7.77
CA LEU A 252 -1.12 -3.73 8.58
C LEU A 252 -1.94 -3.11 9.69
N LEU A 253 -3.16 -2.67 9.42
CA LEU A 253 -4.06 -2.13 10.44
C LEU A 253 -4.45 -3.18 11.46
N THR A 254 -4.67 -4.43 11.02
CA THR A 254 -4.93 -5.55 11.94
C THR A 254 -3.75 -5.77 12.88
N LEU A 255 -2.53 -5.84 12.34
CA LEU A 255 -1.34 -6.15 13.16
C LEU A 255 -0.93 -4.99 14.09
N TYR A 256 -1.10 -3.73 13.64
CA TYR A 256 -0.37 -2.59 14.21
C TYR A 256 -1.27 -1.45 14.71
N SER A 257 -2.58 -1.67 14.87
CA SER A 257 -3.48 -0.66 15.41
C SER A 257 -4.61 -1.23 16.28
N ASN A 258 -5.05 -0.43 17.25
CA ASN A 258 -6.27 -0.67 18.03
C ASN A 258 -7.49 -0.02 17.36
N PRO A 259 -8.73 -0.46 17.69
CA PRO A 259 -9.93 0.33 17.40
C PRO A 259 -9.78 1.77 17.91
N ASN A 260 -10.33 2.74 17.15
CA ASN A 260 -10.24 4.17 17.39
C ASN A 260 -8.85 4.81 17.31
N ASP A 261 -7.78 4.06 17.01
CA ASP A 261 -6.49 4.66 16.69
C ASP A 261 -6.61 5.58 15.46
N VAL A 262 -5.84 6.66 15.47
CA VAL A 262 -5.74 7.56 14.30
C VAL A 262 -4.69 6.99 13.35
N CYS A 263 -5.10 6.69 12.12
CA CYS A 263 -4.24 6.31 11.01
C CYS A 263 -3.87 7.56 10.21
N LEU A 264 -2.58 7.79 10.00
CA LEU A 264 -2.08 8.88 9.16
C LEU A 264 -1.62 8.36 7.80
N THR A 265 -2.05 9.01 6.73
CA THR A 265 -1.51 8.86 5.38
C THR A 265 -1.19 10.23 4.79
N PRO A 266 0.10 10.64 4.74
CA PRO A 266 0.50 11.95 4.22
C PRO A 266 0.37 12.06 2.69
N PHE A 267 0.17 10.94 2.02
CA PHE A 267 -0.02 10.84 0.57
C PHE A 267 -1.30 10.03 0.30
N LEU A 268 -2.44 10.69 0.49
CA LEU A 268 -3.77 10.06 0.54
C LEU A 268 -4.15 9.35 -0.78
N GLY A 269 -3.73 9.90 -1.92
CA GLY A 269 -4.15 9.40 -3.22
C GLY A 269 -5.68 9.37 -3.34
N VAL A 270 -6.22 8.24 -3.75
CA VAL A 270 -7.68 8.00 -3.83
C VAL A 270 -8.29 7.52 -2.49
N GLY A 271 -7.50 7.52 -1.42
CA GLY A 271 -7.98 7.32 -0.05
C GLY A 271 -7.98 5.89 0.47
N SER A 272 -7.21 4.97 -0.10
CA SER A 272 -7.26 3.54 0.25
C SER A 272 -6.97 3.27 1.73
N GLU A 273 -5.94 3.89 2.28
CA GLU A 273 -5.52 3.72 3.68
C GLU A 273 -6.57 4.31 4.64
N ALA A 274 -7.06 5.52 4.33
CA ALA A 274 -8.08 6.17 5.12
C ALA A 274 -9.41 5.41 5.08
N TYR A 275 -9.81 4.90 3.90
CA TYR A 275 -10.99 4.06 3.72
C TYR A 275 -10.93 2.81 4.59
N MET A 276 -9.83 2.06 4.51
CA MET A 276 -9.68 0.85 5.32
C MET A 276 -9.61 1.15 6.81
N ALA A 277 -8.96 2.25 7.22
CA ALA A 277 -8.95 2.68 8.61
C ALA A 277 -10.38 2.90 9.12
N VAL A 278 -11.18 3.68 8.42
CA VAL A 278 -12.59 3.94 8.79
C VAL A 278 -13.42 2.66 8.77
N LYS A 279 -13.32 1.85 7.71
CA LYS A 279 -14.03 0.57 7.58
C LYS A 279 -13.73 -0.39 8.74
N MET A 280 -12.51 -0.36 9.26
CA MET A 280 -12.07 -1.21 10.37
C MET A 280 -12.28 -0.56 11.76
N GLY A 281 -13.01 0.55 11.87
CA GLY A 281 -13.28 1.23 13.14
C GLY A 281 -12.09 1.99 13.72
N ARG A 282 -11.19 2.47 12.86
CA ARG A 282 -10.12 3.42 13.16
C ARG A 282 -10.55 4.80 12.69
N LYS A 283 -9.83 5.84 13.10
CA LYS A 283 -9.95 7.18 12.53
C LYS A 283 -8.85 7.40 11.50
N ALA A 284 -9.05 8.35 10.59
CA ALA A 284 -8.05 8.65 9.57
C ALA A 284 -7.75 10.14 9.45
N ILE A 285 -6.48 10.47 9.22
CA ILE A 285 -6.04 11.79 8.75
C ILE A 285 -5.26 11.57 7.46
N GLY A 286 -5.60 12.33 6.42
CA GLY A 286 -4.93 12.24 5.13
C GLY A 286 -4.76 13.57 4.44
N THR A 287 -3.69 13.71 3.65
CA THR A 287 -3.43 14.87 2.81
C THR A 287 -3.22 14.45 1.37
N GLU A 288 -3.75 15.22 0.44
CA GLU A 288 -3.63 14.98 -1.01
C GLU A 288 -3.44 16.31 -1.73
N LEU A 289 -2.34 16.41 -2.46
CA LEU A 289 -2.01 17.63 -3.18
C LEU A 289 -2.90 17.81 -4.42
N LYS A 290 -3.17 16.71 -5.15
CA LYS A 290 -3.91 16.73 -6.40
C LYS A 290 -5.42 16.80 -6.20
N PRO A 291 -6.12 17.85 -6.70
CA PRO A 291 -7.56 18.01 -6.45
C PRO A 291 -8.43 16.89 -7.00
N SER A 292 -8.07 16.26 -8.14
CA SER A 292 -8.84 15.14 -8.69
C SER A 292 -8.79 13.91 -7.81
N TYR A 293 -7.61 13.59 -7.27
CA TYR A 293 -7.43 12.49 -6.33
C TYR A 293 -8.14 12.74 -5.01
N PHE A 294 -8.06 13.97 -4.48
CA PHE A 294 -8.81 14.35 -3.29
C PHE A 294 -10.32 14.16 -3.46
N ARG A 295 -10.91 14.61 -4.59
CA ARG A 295 -12.34 14.39 -4.88
C ARG A 295 -12.71 12.92 -4.94
N GLN A 296 -11.82 12.09 -5.53
CA GLN A 296 -12.03 10.64 -5.57
C GLN A 296 -11.93 10.03 -4.17
N ALA A 297 -10.98 10.46 -3.35
CA ALA A 297 -10.86 10.02 -1.95
C ALA A 297 -12.12 10.37 -1.14
N GLU A 298 -12.66 11.58 -1.29
CA GLU A 298 -13.92 11.98 -0.66
C GLU A 298 -15.09 11.07 -1.07
N LYS A 299 -15.21 10.78 -2.38
CA LYS A 299 -16.21 9.86 -2.93
C LYS A 299 -16.05 8.44 -2.39
N ASN A 300 -14.83 7.93 -2.30
CA ASN A 300 -14.54 6.60 -1.77
C ASN A 300 -14.83 6.52 -0.26
N LEU A 301 -14.37 7.49 0.52
CA LEU A 301 -14.58 7.55 1.97
C LEU A 301 -16.03 7.69 2.36
N SER A 302 -16.85 8.37 1.56
CA SER A 302 -18.29 8.47 1.81
C SER A 302 -19.00 7.11 1.79
N LYS A 303 -18.37 6.10 1.18
CA LYS A 303 -18.88 4.73 1.05
C LYS A 303 -18.20 3.74 2.00
N ALA A 304 -17.35 4.20 2.92
CA ALA A 304 -16.59 3.31 3.81
C ALA A 304 -17.46 2.44 4.74
N GLY A 305 -18.72 2.82 4.95
CA GLY A 305 -19.73 2.02 5.66
C GLY A 305 -20.54 1.05 4.77
N ASP A 306 -20.42 1.17 3.45
CA ASP A 306 -21.17 0.41 2.47
C ASP A 306 -20.39 -0.82 1.96
N VAL A 307 -20.96 -1.47 0.94
CA VAL A 307 -20.31 -2.62 0.27
C VAL A 307 -18.99 -2.19 -0.36
N GLU A 308 -17.98 -3.03 -0.22
CA GLU A 308 -16.66 -2.82 -0.80
C GLU A 308 -16.74 -2.79 -2.34
N ILE A 309 -16.16 -1.75 -2.95
CA ILE A 309 -16.04 -1.62 -4.39
C ILE A 309 -14.68 -2.18 -4.78
N ILE A 310 -14.68 -3.27 -5.54
CA ILE A 310 -13.48 -3.88 -6.12
C ILE A 310 -13.47 -3.52 -7.60
N VAL A 311 -12.36 -2.97 -8.10
CA VAL A 311 -12.11 -2.85 -9.52
C VAL A 311 -11.39 -4.10 -9.99
N GLU A 312 -12.01 -4.86 -10.89
CA GLU A 312 -11.38 -6.04 -11.48
C GLU A 312 -10.22 -5.61 -12.39
N GLU A 313 -9.12 -6.36 -12.37
CA GLU A 313 -7.92 -6.05 -13.15
C GLU A 313 -8.15 -6.01 -14.67
N ASN A 314 -9.22 -6.65 -15.15
CA ASN A 314 -9.58 -6.68 -16.57
C ASN A 314 -10.13 -5.34 -17.09
N GLU A 315 -10.48 -4.41 -16.21
CA GLU A 315 -10.97 -3.07 -16.58
C GLU A 315 -9.88 -1.99 -16.51
N LEU A 316 -8.59 -2.38 -16.48
CA LEU A 316 -7.51 -1.40 -16.61
C LEU A 316 -7.54 -0.82 -18.04
N PRO A 317 -7.99 0.43 -18.22
CA PRO A 317 -8.07 1.01 -19.54
C PRO A 317 -6.67 1.20 -20.14
N GLY A 318 -6.54 0.99 -21.43
CA GLY A 318 -5.35 1.40 -22.18
C GLY A 318 -4.27 0.35 -22.33
N MET A 319 -4.59 -0.93 -22.22
CA MET A 319 -3.70 -2.00 -22.65
C MET A 319 -4.11 -2.45 -24.06
N GLU A 320 -4.01 -1.54 -25.02
CA GLU A 320 -4.09 -1.91 -26.43
C GLU A 320 -2.85 -2.73 -26.81
N GLU A 321 -3.05 -3.69 -27.68
CA GLU A 321 -2.12 -4.76 -28.09
C GLU A 321 -0.87 -4.29 -28.86
N GLU A 322 -0.53 -2.98 -28.83
CA GLU A 322 0.55 -2.41 -29.66
C GLU A 322 1.94 -2.35 -29.04
N ASP A 323 2.11 -2.68 -27.77
CA ASP A 323 3.46 -2.98 -27.27
C ASP A 323 3.82 -4.39 -27.76
N GLU A 324 4.86 -4.54 -28.56
CA GLU A 324 5.49 -5.80 -28.96
C GLU A 324 5.84 -6.66 -27.70
N PHE A 325 4.81 -7.15 -27.04
CA PHE A 325 4.95 -8.26 -26.12
C PHE A 325 5.16 -9.50 -26.96
N ASP A 326 6.33 -10.09 -26.82
CA ASP A 326 6.64 -11.37 -27.42
C ASP A 326 5.41 -12.26 -27.46
N ASP A 327 4.95 -12.59 -28.68
CA ASP A 327 3.83 -13.52 -28.96
C ASP A 327 4.06 -14.94 -28.40
N ASP A 328 5.12 -15.14 -27.62
CA ASP A 328 5.60 -16.44 -27.14
C ASP A 328 4.97 -16.94 -25.84
N VAL A 329 4.08 -16.16 -25.21
CA VAL A 329 3.31 -16.72 -24.07
C VAL A 329 2.10 -17.49 -24.62
N PRO A 330 2.08 -18.84 -24.54
CA PRO A 330 0.94 -19.60 -25.03
C PRO A 330 -0.37 -19.11 -24.39
N THR A 331 -1.40 -18.89 -25.19
CA THR A 331 -2.72 -18.41 -24.76
C THR A 331 -3.31 -19.21 -23.60
N TRP A 332 -2.94 -20.53 -23.49
CA TRP A 332 -3.37 -21.38 -22.38
C TRP A 332 -2.71 -20.98 -21.05
N LEU A 333 -1.46 -20.46 -21.07
CA LEU A 333 -0.74 -20.03 -19.87
C LEU A 333 -1.26 -18.65 -19.41
N ALA A 334 -1.48 -17.74 -20.34
CA ALA A 334 -2.14 -16.46 -20.07
C ALA A 334 -3.54 -16.71 -19.45
N ASN A 335 -4.32 -17.60 -20.04
CA ASN A 335 -5.65 -17.98 -19.56
C ASN A 335 -5.62 -18.80 -18.24
N SER A 336 -4.53 -19.50 -17.92
CA SER A 336 -4.42 -20.24 -16.66
C SER A 336 -4.07 -19.31 -15.50
N LEU A 337 -3.27 -18.29 -15.76
CA LEU A 337 -2.99 -17.23 -14.79
C LEU A 337 -4.26 -16.42 -14.51
N ASP A 338 -4.99 -16.04 -15.55
CA ASP A 338 -6.32 -15.41 -15.42
C ASP A 338 -7.32 -16.27 -14.64
N ARG A 339 -7.32 -17.61 -14.80
CA ARG A 339 -8.21 -18.50 -14.04
C ARG A 339 -7.79 -18.64 -12.58
N GLN A 340 -6.51 -18.63 -12.28
CA GLN A 340 -6.02 -18.70 -10.90
C GLN A 340 -6.43 -17.45 -10.11
N PHE A 341 -6.56 -16.31 -10.79
CA PHE A 341 -7.04 -15.05 -10.22
C PHE A 341 -8.59 -14.92 -10.26
N ARG A 342 -9.27 -15.57 -11.23
CA ARG A 342 -10.74 -15.54 -11.35
C ARG A 342 -11.45 -16.55 -10.46
N SER A 343 -10.82 -17.67 -10.08
CA SER A 343 -11.46 -18.70 -9.23
C SER A 343 -11.66 -18.24 -7.79
N SER A 344 -11.07 -17.11 -7.38
CA SER A 344 -11.31 -16.50 -6.08
C SER A 344 -12.47 -15.50 -6.04
N THR A 345 -13.16 -15.26 -7.16
CA THR A 345 -14.25 -14.25 -7.25
C THR A 345 -15.63 -14.79 -7.61
N ASN A 346 -15.74 -16.08 -7.95
CA ASN A 346 -17.03 -16.68 -8.27
C ASN A 346 -17.34 -17.82 -7.32
N GLU A 347 -17.81 -17.53 -6.10
CA GLU A 347 -18.81 -18.30 -5.35
C GLU A 347 -19.24 -17.47 -4.15
N VAL A 348 -20.34 -16.76 -4.30
CA VAL A 348 -21.28 -16.41 -3.25
C VAL A 348 -22.64 -16.83 -3.71
#